data_c645d5300128b5245541418c67b8b22f
#
_entry.id   c645d5300128b5245541418c67b8b22f
#
_cell.length_a   1.000
_cell.length_b   1.000
_cell.length_c   1.000
_cell.angle_alpha   90.00
_cell.angle_beta   90.00
_cell.angle_gamma   90.00
#
_symmetry.space_group_name_H-M   'P 1'
#
loop_
_entity.id
_entity.type
_entity.pdbx_description
1 polymer ?
#
loop_
_entity_poly.entity_id
_entity_poly.type
_entity_poly.pdbx_seq_one_letter_code
_entity_poly.pdbx_strand_id
1 'polypeptide(L)'
;EKTPTTKETLTDLFYKHLKQGTLPENNVNLRKMVAEFDGKEVDNYRLKEAQEMLEAAIARHSRDVVASNHNGDASTFNQLVDAYNKQPNLNIRTSTSIENQAYSTPAPLAFVAAKMANIGKNTTVYEPTAGNGMLLITALPENATVNEMESTRFNNLKDQGFNAHQGDALKAIENGVVKPNSQDAIITNPPFGSIKENGKTVKVAVDGYKIGKIDHLIAVEALKVMKPNGTAAIIIGADMVQGGISTDDRIFFNWLYANYNVVGHFEVDGKLYSRQGASWPVRVIIVHGKQASDKNSPVTGAIPRYDNWKDVYDQYTKMVVASNNRGLSSDTSGTNNSANDTRTPQDVDGVKTTQASTGGRNTTGNNDDVDGASTR
;
A
#
# COMPACT_ATOMS: atom_id res chain seq x y z
N GLU A 1 -7.41 -38.17 -27.59
CA GLU A 1 -8.04 -36.86 -27.42
C GLU A 1 -6.93 -35.81 -27.39
N LYS A 2 -6.87 -34.95 -28.42
CA LYS A 2 -5.95 -33.81 -28.43
C LYS A 2 -6.48 -32.78 -27.45
N THR A 3 -5.72 -32.52 -26.38
CA THR A 3 -5.96 -31.38 -25.49
C THR A 3 -6.10 -30.13 -26.37
N PRO A 4 -7.17 -29.31 -26.22
CA PRO A 4 -7.30 -28.09 -26.99
C PRO A 4 -6.12 -27.20 -26.70
N THR A 5 -5.30 -26.91 -27.68
CA THR A 5 -4.23 -25.91 -27.60
C THR A 5 -4.90 -24.57 -27.37
N THR A 6 -4.83 -24.05 -26.15
CA THR A 6 -5.28 -22.71 -25.83
C THR A 6 -4.54 -21.74 -26.76
N LYS A 7 -5.26 -20.93 -27.51
CA LYS A 7 -4.68 -19.93 -28.42
C LYS A 7 -3.83 -18.96 -27.59
N GLU A 8 -2.56 -18.76 -27.94
CA GLU A 8 -1.67 -17.80 -27.29
C GLU A 8 -2.33 -16.41 -27.22
N THR A 9 -2.34 -15.80 -26.05
CA THR A 9 -2.86 -14.45 -25.88
C THR A 9 -1.79 -13.40 -26.15
N LEU A 10 -2.17 -12.15 -26.38
CA LEU A 10 -1.20 -11.06 -26.56
C LEU A 10 -0.38 -10.84 -25.27
N THR A 11 -0.99 -11.06 -24.11
CA THR A 11 -0.29 -11.03 -22.80
C THR A 11 0.79 -12.11 -22.73
N ASP A 12 0.52 -13.34 -23.20
CA ASP A 12 1.50 -14.41 -23.22
C ASP A 12 2.66 -14.12 -24.20
N LEU A 13 2.36 -13.53 -25.36
CA LEU A 13 3.37 -13.07 -26.30
C LEU A 13 4.30 -12.03 -25.67
N PHE A 14 3.75 -11.00 -25.04
CA PHE A 14 4.54 -9.98 -24.35
C PHE A 14 5.37 -10.58 -23.21
N TYR A 15 4.79 -11.44 -22.41
CA TYR A 15 5.49 -12.13 -21.32
C TYR A 15 6.67 -12.96 -21.83
N LYS A 16 6.52 -13.69 -22.96
CA LYS A 16 7.59 -14.43 -23.62
C LYS A 16 8.72 -13.49 -24.06
N HIS A 17 8.38 -12.37 -24.70
CA HIS A 17 9.36 -11.37 -25.12
C HIS A 17 10.09 -10.71 -23.95
N LEU A 18 9.40 -10.45 -22.83
CA LEU A 18 10.02 -9.96 -21.60
C LEU A 18 11.06 -10.95 -21.07
N LYS A 19 10.72 -12.25 -21.00
CA LYS A 19 11.67 -13.29 -20.56
C LYS A 19 12.88 -13.46 -21.47
N GLN A 20 12.73 -13.19 -22.75
CA GLN A 20 13.79 -13.28 -23.75
C GLN A 20 14.60 -11.97 -23.90
N GLY A 21 14.17 -10.88 -23.25
CA GLY A 21 14.79 -9.56 -23.41
C GLY A 21 14.61 -8.96 -24.81
N THR A 22 13.57 -9.37 -25.54
CA THR A 22 13.28 -8.96 -26.93
C THR A 22 12.03 -8.11 -27.06
N LEU A 23 11.51 -7.57 -25.93
CA LEU A 23 10.37 -6.65 -25.97
C LEU A 23 10.75 -5.36 -26.70
N PRO A 24 9.88 -4.83 -27.59
CA PRO A 24 10.12 -3.54 -28.23
C PRO A 24 10.27 -2.39 -27.23
N GLU A 25 11.32 -1.56 -27.40
CA GLU A 25 11.62 -0.45 -26.49
C GLU A 25 10.76 0.82 -26.73
N ASN A 26 9.99 0.85 -27.83
CA ASN A 26 9.19 2.01 -28.23
C ASN A 26 7.82 1.63 -28.81
N ASN A 27 6.90 2.60 -28.79
CA ASN A 27 5.54 2.39 -29.25
C ASN A 27 5.38 2.14 -30.75
N VAL A 28 6.33 2.54 -31.59
CA VAL A 28 6.28 2.26 -33.04
C VAL A 28 6.49 0.75 -33.28
N ASN A 29 7.48 0.17 -32.66
CA ASN A 29 7.78 -1.25 -32.78
C ASN A 29 6.75 -2.10 -32.02
N LEU A 30 6.23 -1.60 -30.86
CA LEU A 30 5.12 -2.24 -30.14
C LEU A 30 3.88 -2.34 -31.04
N ARG A 31 3.52 -1.26 -31.75
CA ARG A 31 2.39 -1.25 -32.70
C ARG A 31 2.57 -2.26 -33.82
N LYS A 32 3.78 -2.40 -34.38
CA LYS A 32 4.08 -3.40 -35.41
C LYS A 32 3.89 -4.82 -34.87
N MET A 33 4.41 -5.13 -33.68
CA MET A 33 4.25 -6.43 -33.06
C MET A 33 2.77 -6.77 -32.83
N VAL A 34 1.96 -5.81 -32.36
CA VAL A 34 0.51 -6.00 -32.19
C VAL A 34 -0.19 -6.19 -33.52
N ALA A 35 0.19 -5.44 -34.58
CA ALA A 35 -0.36 -5.60 -35.93
C ALA A 35 -0.06 -7.00 -36.52
N GLU A 36 1.14 -7.50 -36.32
CA GLU A 36 1.55 -8.86 -36.72
C GLU A 36 0.71 -9.93 -35.98
N PHE A 37 0.51 -9.77 -34.66
CA PHE A 37 -0.30 -10.67 -33.86
C PHE A 37 -1.78 -10.67 -34.25
N ASP A 38 -2.36 -9.48 -34.48
CA ASP A 38 -3.77 -9.31 -34.85
C ASP A 38 -4.03 -9.60 -36.34
N GLY A 39 -2.99 -9.61 -37.20
CA GLY A 39 -3.10 -9.74 -38.67
C GLY A 39 -3.77 -8.54 -39.35
N LYS A 40 -3.77 -7.36 -38.72
CA LYS A 40 -4.41 -6.12 -39.20
C LYS A 40 -3.73 -4.88 -38.65
N GLU A 41 -4.03 -3.72 -39.26
CA GLU A 41 -3.56 -2.44 -38.72
C GLU A 41 -4.13 -2.17 -37.30
N VAL A 42 -3.34 -1.47 -36.49
CA VAL A 42 -3.61 -1.16 -35.08
C VAL A 42 -3.84 0.34 -34.93
N ASP A 43 -5.04 0.73 -34.51
CA ASP A 43 -5.36 2.10 -34.15
C ASP A 43 -4.89 2.43 -32.70
N ASN A 44 -5.16 3.65 -32.25
CA ASN A 44 -4.78 4.08 -30.90
C ASN A 44 -5.58 3.39 -29.80
N TYR A 45 -6.85 3.04 -30.07
CA TYR A 45 -7.68 2.32 -29.12
C TYR A 45 -7.12 0.92 -28.86
N ARG A 46 -6.85 0.17 -29.95
CA ARG A 46 -6.27 -1.17 -29.87
C ARG A 46 -4.86 -1.15 -29.26
N LEU A 47 -4.05 -0.10 -29.57
CA LEU A 47 -2.75 0.04 -28.93
C LEU A 47 -2.84 0.30 -27.43
N LYS A 48 -3.87 1.03 -26.96
CA LYS A 48 -4.14 1.22 -25.54
C LYS A 48 -4.50 -0.11 -24.86
N GLU A 49 -5.39 -0.90 -25.47
CA GLU A 49 -5.69 -2.26 -24.96
C GLU A 49 -4.44 -3.13 -24.89
N ALA A 50 -3.60 -3.08 -25.93
CA ALA A 50 -2.33 -3.79 -25.95
C ALA A 50 -1.37 -3.33 -24.85
N GLN A 51 -1.36 -2.03 -24.50
CA GLN A 51 -0.58 -1.53 -23.38
C GLN A 51 -1.11 -2.05 -22.02
N GLU A 52 -2.42 -2.23 -21.83
CA GLU A 52 -2.95 -2.88 -20.62
C GLU A 52 -2.51 -4.36 -20.53
N MET A 53 -2.50 -5.08 -21.65
CA MET A 53 -2.02 -6.46 -21.70
C MET A 53 -0.50 -6.54 -21.47
N LEU A 54 0.25 -5.54 -21.96
CA LEU A 54 1.68 -5.43 -21.70
C LEU A 54 1.96 -5.14 -20.22
N GLU A 55 1.19 -4.26 -19.58
CA GLU A 55 1.31 -3.99 -18.13
C GLU A 55 1.05 -5.27 -17.31
N ALA A 56 0.05 -6.07 -17.67
CA ALA A 56 -0.21 -7.37 -17.03
C ALA A 56 0.99 -8.35 -17.23
N ALA A 57 1.57 -8.38 -18.42
CA ALA A 57 2.76 -9.19 -18.70
C ALA A 57 3.98 -8.70 -17.90
N ILE A 58 4.18 -7.38 -17.77
CA ILE A 58 5.26 -6.79 -16.96
C ILE A 58 5.07 -7.13 -15.48
N ALA A 59 3.84 -7.05 -14.94
CA ALA A 59 3.55 -7.41 -13.56
C ALA A 59 3.85 -8.90 -13.30
N ARG A 60 3.44 -9.79 -14.22
CA ARG A 60 3.73 -11.22 -14.16
C ARG A 60 5.24 -11.49 -14.21
N HIS A 61 5.95 -10.86 -15.14
CA HIS A 61 7.42 -10.99 -15.26
C HIS A 61 8.15 -10.46 -14.03
N SER A 62 7.73 -9.31 -13.50
CA SER A 62 8.29 -8.74 -12.27
C SER A 62 8.11 -9.67 -11.06
N ARG A 63 6.97 -10.36 -10.97
CA ARG A 63 6.73 -11.39 -9.94
C ARG A 63 7.68 -12.58 -10.09
N ASP A 64 7.97 -13.02 -11.32
CA ASP A 64 8.96 -14.08 -11.56
C ASP A 64 10.37 -13.64 -11.16
N VAL A 65 10.76 -12.39 -11.47
CA VAL A 65 12.04 -11.82 -11.05
C VAL A 65 12.17 -11.84 -9.53
N VAL A 66 11.12 -11.41 -8.82
CA VAL A 66 11.07 -11.44 -7.34
C VAL A 66 11.14 -12.88 -6.81
N ALA A 67 10.41 -13.82 -7.42
CA ALA A 67 10.32 -15.20 -6.96
C ALA A 67 11.60 -16.00 -7.19
N SER A 68 12.31 -15.73 -8.27
CA SER A 68 13.49 -16.50 -8.73
C SER A 68 14.82 -15.94 -8.23
N ASN A 69 14.86 -14.71 -7.72
CA ASN A 69 16.11 -14.09 -7.30
C ASN A 69 16.46 -14.48 -5.85
N HIS A 70 17.52 -15.27 -5.71
CA HIS A 70 18.07 -15.69 -4.42
C HIS A 70 19.27 -14.84 -3.96
N ASN A 71 19.66 -13.82 -4.74
CA ASN A 71 20.85 -12.97 -4.48
C ASN A 71 20.51 -11.74 -3.61
N GLY A 72 19.32 -11.71 -3.00
CA GLY A 72 18.88 -10.66 -2.10
C GLY A 72 18.16 -9.49 -2.76
N ASP A 73 17.58 -8.64 -1.93
CA ASP A 73 16.68 -7.55 -2.36
C ASP A 73 17.37 -6.53 -3.28
N ALA A 74 18.66 -6.22 -3.06
CA ALA A 74 19.40 -5.30 -3.92
C ALA A 74 19.51 -5.81 -5.36
N SER A 75 19.79 -7.09 -5.54
CA SER A 75 19.87 -7.71 -6.87
C SER A 75 18.51 -7.74 -7.56
N THR A 76 17.45 -8.08 -6.81
CA THR A 76 16.05 -8.04 -7.30
C THR A 76 15.68 -6.62 -7.75
N PHE A 77 15.94 -5.64 -6.91
CA PHE A 77 15.62 -4.25 -7.19
C PHE A 77 16.33 -3.74 -8.46
N ASN A 78 17.63 -4.01 -8.60
CA ASN A 78 18.39 -3.61 -9.80
C ASN A 78 17.85 -4.26 -11.07
N GLN A 79 17.46 -5.54 -11.04
CA GLN A 79 16.84 -6.19 -12.19
C GLN A 79 15.48 -5.56 -12.56
N LEU A 80 14.68 -5.17 -11.57
CA LEU A 80 13.41 -4.46 -11.80
C LEU A 80 13.65 -3.05 -12.39
N VAL A 81 14.70 -2.33 -11.94
CA VAL A 81 15.11 -1.04 -12.52
C VAL A 81 15.53 -1.20 -13.97
N ASP A 82 16.36 -2.21 -14.27
CA ASP A 82 16.82 -2.47 -15.62
C ASP A 82 15.66 -2.83 -16.56
N ALA A 83 14.73 -3.67 -16.11
CA ALA A 83 13.53 -4.02 -16.87
C ALA A 83 12.63 -2.79 -17.10
N TYR A 84 12.42 -1.95 -16.08
CA TYR A 84 11.65 -0.73 -16.17
C TYR A 84 12.24 0.26 -17.18
N ASN A 85 13.56 0.44 -17.18
CA ASN A 85 14.24 1.35 -18.11
C ASN A 85 14.16 0.89 -19.58
N LYS A 86 14.00 -0.40 -19.84
CA LYS A 86 13.91 -0.99 -21.18
C LYS A 86 12.49 -1.09 -21.73
N GLN A 87 11.45 -0.98 -20.88
CA GLN A 87 10.06 -1.05 -21.36
C GLN A 87 9.68 0.15 -22.24
N PRO A 88 8.76 -0.01 -23.21
CA PRO A 88 8.21 1.13 -23.94
C PRO A 88 7.43 2.07 -23.03
N ASN A 89 7.27 3.33 -23.45
CA ASN A 89 6.42 4.27 -22.73
C ASN A 89 4.94 3.85 -22.80
N LEU A 90 4.31 3.67 -21.66
CA LEU A 90 2.89 3.31 -21.56
C LEU A 90 2.03 4.60 -21.49
N ASN A 91 2.17 5.46 -22.48
CA ASN A 91 1.61 6.81 -22.50
C ASN A 91 0.41 7.00 -23.42
N ILE A 92 -0.11 5.94 -24.05
CA ILE A 92 -1.33 6.04 -24.85
C ILE A 92 -2.51 6.20 -23.89
N ARG A 93 -3.29 7.27 -24.10
CA ARG A 93 -4.43 7.63 -23.26
C ARG A 93 -5.72 7.55 -24.05
N THR A 94 -6.77 7.07 -23.41
CA THR A 94 -8.17 7.21 -23.85
C THR A 94 -8.86 8.22 -22.93
N SER A 95 -10.02 8.76 -23.36
CA SER A 95 -10.82 9.67 -22.53
C SER A 95 -11.09 9.08 -21.13
N THR A 96 -11.48 7.82 -21.07
CA THR A 96 -11.76 7.10 -19.81
C THR A 96 -10.51 6.96 -18.91
N SER A 97 -9.33 6.67 -19.51
CA SER A 97 -8.10 6.55 -18.72
C SER A 97 -7.59 7.90 -18.18
N ILE A 98 -7.91 8.98 -18.87
CA ILE A 98 -7.62 10.35 -18.41
C ILE A 98 -8.56 10.73 -17.27
N GLU A 99 -9.86 10.45 -17.41
CA GLU A 99 -10.87 10.74 -16.39
C GLU A 99 -10.59 9.99 -15.09
N ASN A 100 -10.16 8.74 -15.17
CA ASN A 100 -9.89 7.88 -14.02
C ASN A 100 -8.47 8.04 -13.46
N GLN A 101 -7.61 8.89 -14.05
CA GLN A 101 -6.21 9.10 -13.65
C GLN A 101 -5.45 7.79 -13.33
N ALA A 102 -5.74 6.74 -14.08
CA ALA A 102 -5.27 5.38 -13.83
C ALA A 102 -3.83 5.20 -14.31
N TYR A 103 -2.87 5.49 -13.46
CA TYR A 103 -1.44 5.29 -13.71
C TYR A 103 -0.93 4.07 -12.96
N SER A 104 -0.26 3.16 -13.69
CA SER A 104 0.39 2.01 -13.06
C SER A 104 1.64 2.42 -12.29
N THR A 105 1.95 1.69 -11.23
CA THR A 105 3.16 1.92 -10.43
C THR A 105 4.39 1.34 -11.13
N PRO A 106 5.54 2.04 -11.17
CA PRO A 106 6.81 1.44 -11.62
C PRO A 106 7.19 0.21 -10.80
N ALA A 107 7.64 -0.87 -11.44
CA ALA A 107 8.00 -2.12 -10.75
C ALA A 107 9.04 -1.94 -9.62
N PRO A 108 10.09 -1.08 -9.75
CA PRO A 108 11.00 -0.82 -8.63
C PRO A 108 10.31 -0.21 -7.41
N LEU A 109 9.38 0.73 -7.62
CA LEU A 109 8.62 1.35 -6.52
C LEU A 109 7.65 0.35 -5.89
N ALA A 110 6.96 -0.43 -6.70
CA ALA A 110 6.06 -1.50 -6.24
C ALA A 110 6.80 -2.49 -5.33
N PHE A 111 8.00 -2.91 -5.71
CA PHE A 111 8.84 -3.80 -4.91
C PHE A 111 9.19 -3.21 -3.54
N VAL A 112 9.76 -2.00 -3.49
CA VAL A 112 10.16 -1.41 -2.21
C VAL A 112 8.97 -1.07 -1.33
N ALA A 113 7.84 -0.61 -1.89
CA ALA A 113 6.62 -0.33 -1.14
C ALA A 113 6.05 -1.61 -0.50
N ALA A 114 5.96 -2.70 -1.27
CA ALA A 114 5.51 -4.00 -0.75
C ALA A 114 6.45 -4.54 0.33
N LYS A 115 7.77 -4.44 0.14
CA LYS A 115 8.77 -4.88 1.13
C LYS A 115 8.71 -4.06 2.41
N MET A 116 8.54 -2.73 2.34
CA MET A 116 8.36 -1.85 3.50
C MET A 116 7.07 -2.16 4.28
N ALA A 117 6.04 -2.65 3.60
CA ALA A 117 4.79 -3.12 4.21
C ALA A 117 4.83 -4.60 4.60
N ASN A 118 6.00 -5.22 4.63
CA ASN A 118 6.19 -6.64 4.99
C ASN A 118 5.34 -7.62 4.15
N ILE A 119 5.03 -7.26 2.90
CA ILE A 119 4.25 -8.12 2.01
C ILE A 119 5.17 -9.16 1.37
N GLY A 120 4.87 -10.42 1.64
CA GLY A 120 5.57 -11.57 1.10
C GLY A 120 4.60 -12.68 0.68
N LYS A 121 5.13 -13.83 0.31
CA LYS A 121 4.36 -14.96 -0.22
C LYS A 121 3.20 -15.41 0.66
N ASN A 122 3.37 -15.37 1.99
CA ASN A 122 2.38 -15.86 2.95
C ASN A 122 1.48 -14.76 3.55
N THR A 123 1.62 -13.53 3.10
CA THR A 123 0.85 -12.38 3.60
C THR A 123 -0.53 -12.36 2.95
N THR A 124 -1.60 -12.34 3.74
CA THR A 124 -2.92 -11.99 3.20
C THR A 124 -2.97 -10.50 2.95
N VAL A 125 -3.21 -10.11 1.70
CA VAL A 125 -3.12 -8.70 1.28
C VAL A 125 -4.36 -8.26 0.53
N TYR A 126 -4.79 -7.02 0.75
CA TYR A 126 -5.85 -6.39 0.00
C TYR A 126 -5.35 -5.18 -0.80
N GLU A 127 -5.71 -5.13 -2.07
CA GLU A 127 -5.49 -3.99 -2.96
C GLU A 127 -6.82 -3.52 -3.55
N PRO A 128 -7.33 -2.32 -3.16
CA PRO A 128 -8.66 -1.83 -3.56
C PRO A 128 -8.75 -1.34 -5.01
N THR A 129 -7.62 -1.04 -5.65
CA THR A 129 -7.53 -0.43 -7.00
C THR A 129 -6.36 -1.04 -7.76
N ALA A 130 -6.45 -2.37 -7.98
CA ALA A 130 -5.29 -3.20 -8.26
C ALA A 130 -4.66 -2.98 -9.65
N GLY A 131 -5.37 -2.33 -10.60
CA GLY A 131 -4.87 -2.17 -11.95
C GLY A 131 -4.55 -3.53 -12.57
N ASN A 132 -3.32 -3.71 -13.03
CA ASN A 132 -2.84 -4.98 -13.56
C ASN A 132 -2.04 -5.81 -12.52
N GLY A 133 -2.11 -5.47 -11.21
CA GLY A 133 -1.50 -6.24 -10.11
C GLY A 133 -0.03 -5.94 -9.85
N MET A 134 0.49 -4.79 -10.28
CA MET A 134 1.91 -4.45 -10.14
C MET A 134 2.36 -4.33 -8.68
N LEU A 135 1.53 -3.78 -7.78
CA LEU A 135 1.88 -3.62 -6.36
C LEU A 135 1.97 -4.96 -5.61
N LEU A 136 1.50 -6.06 -6.21
CA LEU A 136 1.43 -7.40 -5.61
C LEU A 136 2.54 -8.35 -6.11
N ILE A 137 3.64 -7.82 -6.66
CA ILE A 137 4.72 -8.66 -7.23
C ILE A 137 5.50 -9.46 -6.18
N THR A 138 5.36 -9.15 -4.88
CA THR A 138 5.97 -9.91 -3.77
C THR A 138 5.02 -10.93 -3.14
N ALA A 139 3.71 -10.84 -3.41
CA ALA A 139 2.68 -11.71 -2.88
C ALA A 139 2.38 -12.89 -3.82
N LEU A 140 1.87 -13.99 -3.28
CA LEU A 140 1.24 -15.02 -4.10
C LEU A 140 -0.18 -14.57 -4.48
N PRO A 141 -0.62 -14.74 -5.75
CA PRO A 141 -1.94 -14.31 -6.18
C PRO A 141 -3.10 -14.87 -5.35
N GLU A 142 -3.03 -16.12 -4.92
CA GLU A 142 -4.04 -16.80 -4.10
C GLU A 142 -4.18 -16.19 -2.68
N ASN A 143 -3.18 -15.47 -2.20
CA ASN A 143 -3.21 -14.77 -0.90
C ASN A 143 -3.63 -13.29 -1.03
N ALA A 144 -3.87 -12.83 -2.25
CA ALA A 144 -4.24 -11.44 -2.51
C ALA A 144 -5.72 -11.33 -2.94
N THR A 145 -6.49 -10.58 -2.17
CA THR A 145 -7.82 -10.11 -2.57
C THR A 145 -7.66 -8.76 -3.25
N VAL A 146 -8.19 -8.63 -4.46
CA VAL A 146 -8.03 -7.42 -5.28
C VAL A 146 -9.36 -6.93 -5.78
N ASN A 147 -9.52 -5.62 -5.85
CA ASN A 147 -10.66 -4.98 -6.47
C ASN A 147 -10.19 -4.07 -7.62
N GLU A 148 -10.92 -4.08 -8.73
CA GLU A 148 -10.65 -3.25 -9.89
C GLU A 148 -11.97 -2.89 -10.58
N MET A 149 -12.12 -1.66 -11.00
CA MET A 149 -13.35 -1.19 -11.64
C MET A 149 -13.36 -1.47 -13.15
N GLU A 150 -12.21 -1.34 -13.81
CA GLU A 150 -12.06 -1.46 -15.25
C GLU A 150 -12.02 -2.94 -15.68
N SER A 151 -12.87 -3.32 -16.66
CA SER A 151 -13.12 -4.70 -17.05
C SER A 151 -11.88 -5.41 -17.60
N THR A 152 -11.05 -4.75 -18.40
CA THR A 152 -9.84 -5.35 -18.99
C THR A 152 -8.84 -5.69 -17.91
N ARG A 153 -8.59 -4.77 -16.99
CA ARG A 153 -7.70 -4.96 -15.85
C ARG A 153 -8.21 -6.04 -14.89
N PHE A 154 -9.51 -6.02 -14.60
CA PHE A 154 -10.16 -7.07 -13.80
C PHE A 154 -9.94 -8.46 -14.42
N ASN A 155 -10.13 -8.62 -15.75
CA ASN A 155 -9.89 -9.89 -16.43
C ASN A 155 -8.39 -10.27 -16.37
N ASN A 156 -7.48 -9.32 -16.58
CA ASN A 156 -6.04 -9.54 -16.44
C ASN A 156 -5.65 -10.04 -15.04
N LEU A 157 -6.31 -9.54 -13.98
CA LEU A 157 -6.09 -10.01 -12.60
C LEU A 157 -6.58 -11.44 -12.39
N LYS A 158 -7.75 -11.79 -12.93
CA LYS A 158 -8.28 -13.17 -12.90
C LYS A 158 -7.35 -14.14 -13.61
N ASP A 159 -6.87 -13.77 -14.79
CA ASP A 159 -5.96 -14.61 -15.59
C ASP A 159 -4.60 -14.82 -14.88
N GLN A 160 -4.21 -13.89 -14.01
CA GLN A 160 -3.04 -14.02 -13.16
C GLN A 160 -3.29 -14.85 -11.87
N GLY A 161 -4.52 -15.29 -11.61
CA GLY A 161 -4.89 -16.15 -10.48
C GLY A 161 -5.21 -15.40 -9.18
N PHE A 162 -5.43 -14.09 -9.22
CA PHE A 162 -5.88 -13.32 -8.06
C PHE A 162 -7.32 -13.62 -7.66
N ASN A 163 -7.64 -13.48 -6.36
CA ASN A 163 -9.02 -13.40 -5.89
C ASN A 163 -9.57 -12.00 -6.25
N ALA A 164 -9.99 -11.86 -7.52
CA ALA A 164 -10.35 -10.59 -8.12
C ALA A 164 -11.86 -10.32 -8.05
N HIS A 165 -12.21 -9.08 -7.70
CA HIS A 165 -13.57 -8.54 -7.67
C HIS A 165 -13.66 -7.30 -8.55
N GLN A 166 -14.77 -7.16 -9.27
CA GLN A 166 -15.02 -5.98 -10.10
C GLN A 166 -16.00 -5.05 -9.41
N GLY A 167 -15.58 -3.82 -9.09
CA GLY A 167 -16.47 -2.86 -8.45
C GLY A 167 -15.79 -1.60 -7.93
N ASP A 168 -16.60 -0.76 -7.28
CA ASP A 168 -16.16 0.45 -6.62
C ASP A 168 -15.40 0.11 -5.32
N ALA A 169 -14.16 0.59 -5.21
CA ALA A 169 -13.30 0.38 -4.05
C ALA A 169 -13.92 0.90 -2.73
N LEU A 170 -14.71 1.97 -2.79
CA LEU A 170 -15.38 2.55 -1.63
C LEU A 170 -16.51 1.66 -1.08
N LYS A 171 -17.01 0.72 -1.89
CA LYS A 171 -18.09 -0.20 -1.53
C LYS A 171 -17.63 -1.63 -1.26
N ALA A 172 -16.32 -1.87 -1.26
CA ALA A 172 -15.78 -3.22 -1.14
C ALA A 172 -16.20 -3.93 0.16
N ILE A 173 -16.24 -3.23 1.29
CA ILE A 173 -16.70 -3.77 2.58
C ILE A 173 -18.21 -4.00 2.54
N GLU A 174 -19.00 -3.03 2.07
CA GLU A 174 -20.46 -3.12 1.95
C GLU A 174 -20.89 -4.29 1.06
N ASN A 175 -20.20 -4.49 -0.06
CA ASN A 175 -20.45 -5.56 -1.01
C ASN A 175 -19.87 -6.92 -0.58
N GLY A 176 -19.25 -7.04 0.61
CA GLY A 176 -18.72 -8.28 1.13
C GLY A 176 -17.45 -8.79 0.42
N VAL A 177 -16.78 -7.96 -0.37
CA VAL A 177 -15.50 -8.30 -1.03
C VAL A 177 -14.43 -8.59 0.00
N VAL A 178 -14.35 -7.75 1.04
CA VAL A 178 -13.44 -7.88 2.18
C VAL A 178 -14.16 -7.52 3.48
N LYS A 179 -13.61 -7.99 4.60
CA LYS A 179 -14.15 -7.68 5.94
C LYS A 179 -13.20 -6.75 6.70
N PRO A 180 -13.70 -5.90 7.60
CA PRO A 180 -12.85 -5.15 8.51
C PRO A 180 -11.92 -6.07 9.31
N ASN A 181 -10.67 -5.63 9.53
CA ASN A 181 -9.65 -6.34 10.31
C ASN A 181 -9.35 -7.77 9.82
N SER A 182 -9.42 -8.02 8.51
CA SER A 182 -9.25 -9.37 7.94
C SER A 182 -7.90 -9.60 7.25
N GLN A 183 -7.19 -8.56 6.86
CA GLN A 183 -5.97 -8.67 6.06
C GLN A 183 -4.72 -8.33 6.86
N ASP A 184 -3.63 -9.07 6.64
CA ASP A 184 -2.32 -8.79 7.25
C ASP A 184 -1.72 -7.51 6.71
N ALA A 185 -1.93 -7.24 5.42
CA ALA A 185 -1.42 -6.04 4.78
C ALA A 185 -2.41 -5.40 3.82
N ILE A 186 -2.23 -4.09 3.63
CA ILE A 186 -2.89 -3.28 2.60
C ILE A 186 -1.81 -2.66 1.72
N ILE A 187 -2.05 -2.66 0.41
CA ILE A 187 -1.23 -1.88 -0.51
C ILE A 187 -2.14 -1.20 -1.53
N THR A 188 -1.89 0.06 -1.84
CA THR A 188 -2.76 0.78 -2.77
C THR A 188 -2.05 1.97 -3.42
N ASN A 189 -2.38 2.20 -4.70
CA ASN A 189 -2.09 3.40 -5.46
C ASN A 189 -3.39 3.83 -6.16
N PRO A 190 -4.32 4.46 -5.42
CA PRO A 190 -5.64 4.81 -5.98
C PRO A 190 -5.55 5.98 -6.96
N PRO A 191 -6.58 6.20 -7.79
CA PRO A 191 -6.65 7.37 -8.66
C PRO A 191 -6.64 8.66 -7.84
N PHE A 192 -5.88 9.67 -8.30
CA PHE A 192 -5.74 10.95 -7.60
C PHE A 192 -6.85 11.92 -7.98
N GLY A 193 -7.14 12.88 -7.11
CA GLY A 193 -8.03 13.98 -7.41
C GLY A 193 -9.10 14.24 -6.36
N SER A 194 -10.00 15.20 -6.66
CA SER A 194 -11.10 15.55 -5.77
C SER A 194 -12.25 14.54 -5.85
N ILE A 195 -12.92 14.30 -4.72
CA ILE A 195 -14.17 13.53 -4.69
C ILE A 195 -15.25 14.33 -5.42
N LYS A 196 -15.96 13.68 -6.34
CA LYS A 196 -17.03 14.32 -7.12
C LYS A 196 -18.35 13.55 -6.98
N GLU A 197 -19.41 14.29 -6.70
CA GLU A 197 -20.78 13.80 -6.75
C GLU A 197 -21.60 14.71 -7.67
N ASN A 198 -22.24 14.12 -8.68
CA ASN A 198 -23.02 14.86 -9.68
C ASN A 198 -22.22 16.03 -10.31
N GLY A 199 -20.93 15.81 -10.60
CA GLY A 199 -20.02 16.79 -11.19
C GLY A 199 -19.50 17.88 -10.24
N LYS A 200 -19.91 17.90 -8.96
CA LYS A 200 -19.47 18.86 -7.95
C LYS A 200 -18.46 18.24 -7.01
N THR A 201 -17.43 19.00 -6.63
CA THR A 201 -16.48 18.59 -5.60
C THR A 201 -17.18 18.56 -4.24
N VAL A 202 -17.04 17.44 -3.53
CA VAL A 202 -17.59 17.22 -2.20
C VAL A 202 -16.52 16.77 -1.23
N LYS A 203 -16.84 16.81 0.08
CA LYS A 203 -15.98 16.26 1.15
C LYS A 203 -16.79 15.26 1.95
N VAL A 204 -16.18 14.14 2.27
CA VAL A 204 -16.78 13.05 3.06
C VAL A 204 -16.30 13.13 4.50
N ALA A 205 -17.22 13.04 5.45
CA ALA A 205 -16.89 13.02 6.88
C ALA A 205 -16.38 11.61 7.29
N VAL A 206 -15.20 11.58 7.92
CA VAL A 206 -14.58 10.38 8.48
C VAL A 206 -14.06 10.74 9.87
N ASP A 207 -14.57 10.15 10.93
CA ASP A 207 -14.13 10.35 12.31
C ASP A 207 -13.96 11.85 12.70
N GLY A 208 -14.87 12.70 12.23
CA GLY A 208 -14.83 14.15 12.44
C GLY A 208 -13.96 14.95 11.48
N TYR A 209 -13.18 14.31 10.61
CA TYR A 209 -12.38 14.92 9.55
C TYR A 209 -13.17 15.00 8.23
N LYS A 210 -12.91 16.03 7.41
CA LYS A 210 -13.58 16.21 6.11
C LYS A 210 -12.61 15.88 4.97
N ILE A 211 -12.62 14.64 4.49
CA ILE A 211 -11.76 14.14 3.41
C ILE A 211 -12.27 14.66 2.07
N GLY A 212 -11.39 15.31 1.30
CA GLY A 212 -11.74 15.96 0.01
C GLY A 212 -11.13 15.29 -1.23
N LYS A 213 -10.14 14.39 -1.07
CA LYS A 213 -9.50 13.69 -2.19
C LYS A 213 -9.90 12.23 -2.24
N ILE A 214 -10.07 11.70 -3.46
CA ILE A 214 -10.51 10.31 -3.69
C ILE A 214 -9.44 9.29 -3.28
N ASP A 215 -8.16 9.56 -3.55
CA ASP A 215 -7.04 8.74 -3.12
C ASP A 215 -6.96 8.64 -1.58
N HIS A 216 -7.23 9.73 -0.87
CA HIS A 216 -7.32 9.72 0.59
C HIS A 216 -8.50 8.88 1.09
N LEU A 217 -9.68 9.04 0.48
CA LEU A 217 -10.88 8.32 0.90
C LEU A 217 -10.75 6.81 0.66
N ILE A 218 -10.20 6.39 -0.49
CA ILE A 218 -9.93 4.97 -0.77
C ILE A 218 -8.91 4.41 0.23
N ALA A 219 -7.86 5.17 0.57
CA ALA A 219 -6.90 4.76 1.60
C ALA A 219 -7.56 4.58 2.97
N VAL A 220 -8.46 5.48 3.37
CA VAL A 220 -9.27 5.37 4.60
C VAL A 220 -10.07 4.07 4.61
N GLU A 221 -10.82 3.79 3.55
CA GLU A 221 -11.65 2.58 3.46
C GLU A 221 -10.79 1.30 3.45
N ALA A 222 -9.67 1.30 2.73
CA ALA A 222 -8.74 0.17 2.71
C ALA A 222 -8.13 -0.11 4.09
N LEU A 223 -7.74 0.92 4.83
CA LEU A 223 -7.15 0.76 6.16
C LEU A 223 -8.12 0.16 7.18
N LYS A 224 -9.43 0.27 7.00
CA LYS A 224 -10.42 -0.44 7.85
C LYS A 224 -10.27 -1.97 7.76
N VAL A 225 -9.82 -2.47 6.61
CA VAL A 225 -9.66 -3.90 6.32
C VAL A 225 -8.40 -4.48 6.96
N MET A 226 -7.37 -3.67 7.22
CA MET A 226 -6.13 -4.07 7.87
C MET A 226 -6.38 -4.59 9.28
N LYS A 227 -5.72 -5.70 9.67
CA LYS A 227 -5.71 -6.19 11.07
C LYS A 227 -5.09 -5.16 12.02
N PRO A 228 -5.37 -5.23 13.34
CA PRO A 228 -4.81 -4.27 14.31
C PRO A 228 -3.28 -4.15 14.27
N ASN A 229 -2.57 -5.28 14.12
CA ASN A 229 -1.11 -5.34 13.99
C ASN A 229 -0.64 -5.46 12.53
N GLY A 230 -1.53 -5.20 11.57
CA GLY A 230 -1.22 -5.27 10.15
C GLY A 230 -0.34 -4.12 9.67
N THR A 231 0.01 -4.18 8.40
CA THR A 231 0.87 -3.18 7.76
C THR A 231 0.20 -2.58 6.53
N ALA A 232 0.63 -1.39 6.11
CA ALA A 232 0.16 -0.83 4.86
C ALA A 232 1.24 -0.04 4.12
N ALA A 233 1.18 -0.08 2.78
CA ALA A 233 1.85 0.87 1.90
C ALA A 233 0.80 1.62 1.09
N ILE A 234 0.77 2.93 1.23
CA ILE A 234 -0.19 3.82 0.60
C ILE A 234 0.57 4.77 -0.33
N ILE A 235 0.22 4.77 -1.61
CA ILE A 235 0.77 5.70 -2.60
C ILE A 235 -0.34 6.67 -2.98
N ILE A 236 -0.13 7.96 -2.75
CA ILE A 236 -1.08 9.03 -3.05
C ILE A 236 -0.40 10.16 -3.82
N GLY A 237 -1.18 11.05 -4.42
CA GLY A 237 -0.64 12.22 -5.11
C GLY A 237 0.13 13.15 -4.17
N ALA A 238 1.29 13.66 -4.64
CA ALA A 238 2.05 14.70 -3.95
C ALA A 238 1.84 16.07 -4.61
N ASP A 239 2.22 17.13 -3.92
CA ASP A 239 2.28 18.47 -4.50
C ASP A 239 3.45 18.59 -5.48
N MET A 240 3.34 19.42 -6.52
CA MET A 240 4.45 19.70 -7.44
C MET A 240 5.63 20.34 -6.71
N VAL A 241 5.37 21.19 -5.73
CA VAL A 241 6.39 21.71 -4.83
C VAL A 241 6.80 20.64 -3.84
N GLN A 242 8.09 20.37 -3.75
CA GLN A 242 8.64 19.37 -2.84
C GLN A 242 8.20 19.61 -1.40
N GLY A 243 7.62 18.57 -0.78
CA GLY A 243 7.12 18.64 0.58
C GLY A 243 5.95 19.59 0.78
N GLY A 244 5.32 20.07 -0.30
CA GLY A 244 4.11 20.90 -0.24
C GLY A 244 2.96 20.08 0.37
N ILE A 245 2.21 20.68 1.30
CA ILE A 245 1.07 20.03 1.97
C ILE A 245 -0.15 20.92 1.80
N SER A 246 -1.09 20.51 0.95
CA SER A 246 -2.38 21.17 0.79
C SER A 246 -3.24 21.05 2.05
N THR A 247 -4.32 21.82 2.15
CA THR A 247 -5.28 21.70 3.25
C THR A 247 -5.89 20.30 3.34
N ASP A 248 -6.24 19.70 2.20
CA ASP A 248 -6.81 18.35 2.17
C ASP A 248 -5.78 17.29 2.59
N ASP A 249 -4.50 17.44 2.20
CA ASP A 249 -3.41 16.58 2.66
C ASP A 249 -3.23 16.67 4.18
N ARG A 250 -3.23 17.89 4.73
CA ARG A 250 -3.09 18.12 6.17
C ARG A 250 -4.21 17.46 6.97
N ILE A 251 -5.44 17.55 6.48
CA ILE A 251 -6.60 16.91 7.11
C ILE A 251 -6.43 15.40 7.13
N PHE A 252 -6.07 14.80 5.99
CA PHE A 252 -5.83 13.36 5.88
C PHE A 252 -4.65 12.91 6.74
N PHE A 253 -3.51 13.63 6.74
CA PHE A 253 -2.37 13.26 7.57
C PHE A 253 -2.66 13.35 9.06
N ASN A 254 -3.39 14.38 9.50
CA ASN A 254 -3.80 14.48 10.91
C ASN A 254 -4.67 13.29 11.32
N TRP A 255 -5.64 12.89 10.48
CA TRP A 255 -6.43 11.69 10.72
C TRP A 255 -5.56 10.43 10.73
N LEU A 256 -4.68 10.26 9.73
CA LEU A 256 -3.85 9.07 9.58
C LEU A 256 -2.90 8.89 10.77
N TYR A 257 -2.18 9.94 11.16
CA TYR A 257 -1.20 9.89 12.26
C TYR A 257 -1.87 9.75 13.64
N ALA A 258 -3.12 10.19 13.79
CA ALA A 258 -3.87 10.00 15.03
C ALA A 258 -4.37 8.56 15.21
N ASN A 259 -4.55 7.81 14.12
CA ASN A 259 -5.20 6.49 14.16
C ASN A 259 -4.27 5.33 13.77
N TYR A 260 -3.14 5.61 13.09
CA TYR A 260 -2.24 4.61 12.54
C TYR A 260 -0.78 4.96 12.80
N ASN A 261 0.03 3.94 13.10
CA ASN A 261 1.47 4.12 13.32
C ASN A 261 2.22 4.29 12.00
N VAL A 262 2.45 5.53 11.59
CA VAL A 262 3.19 5.88 10.38
C VAL A 262 4.69 5.78 10.64
N VAL A 263 5.32 4.78 10.06
CA VAL A 263 6.77 4.51 10.21
C VAL A 263 7.61 5.09 9.08
N GLY A 264 7.01 5.35 7.91
CA GLY A 264 7.67 5.94 6.74
C GLY A 264 6.75 6.91 6.01
N HIS A 265 7.30 8.07 5.57
CA HIS A 265 6.60 9.05 4.75
C HIS A 265 7.63 9.80 3.91
N PHE A 266 7.61 9.60 2.59
CA PHE A 266 8.51 10.23 1.65
C PHE A 266 7.82 10.44 0.30
N GLU A 267 8.43 11.25 -0.56
CA GLU A 267 7.95 11.51 -1.91
C GLU A 267 8.89 10.90 -2.96
N VAL A 268 8.30 10.51 -4.07
CA VAL A 268 9.01 10.04 -5.27
C VAL A 268 8.70 11.01 -6.41
N ASP A 269 9.75 11.51 -7.05
CA ASP A 269 9.62 12.48 -8.13
C ASP A 269 8.92 11.88 -9.36
N GLY A 270 8.07 12.68 -10.00
CA GLY A 270 7.29 12.26 -11.16
C GLY A 270 8.13 11.77 -12.34
N LYS A 271 9.41 12.21 -12.47
CA LYS A 271 10.30 11.72 -13.53
C LYS A 271 10.53 10.20 -13.46
N LEU A 272 10.44 9.60 -12.27
CA LEU A 272 10.56 8.15 -12.09
C LEU A 272 9.32 7.38 -12.59
N TYR A 273 8.21 8.09 -12.87
CA TYR A 273 7.00 7.54 -13.49
C TYR A 273 6.95 7.72 -15.02
N SER A 274 7.99 8.26 -15.63
CA SER A 274 7.99 8.65 -17.06
C SER A 274 7.63 7.48 -18.00
N ARG A 275 8.08 6.25 -17.72
CA ARG A 275 7.74 5.07 -18.51
C ARG A 275 6.28 4.63 -18.34
N GLN A 276 5.61 5.06 -17.28
CA GLN A 276 4.18 4.85 -17.07
C GLN A 276 3.32 5.97 -17.70
N GLY A 277 3.94 6.90 -18.40
CA GLY A 277 3.24 8.02 -19.03
C GLY A 277 2.69 9.03 -18.03
N ALA A 278 3.22 9.07 -16.82
CA ALA A 278 2.94 10.05 -15.79
C ALA A 278 4.18 10.89 -15.48
N SER A 279 3.95 12.10 -14.96
CA SER A 279 5.01 13.00 -14.52
C SER A 279 4.69 13.66 -13.17
N TRP A 280 3.62 13.22 -12.53
CA TRP A 280 3.20 13.75 -11.24
C TRP A 280 3.94 13.07 -10.10
N PRO A 281 4.48 13.80 -9.12
CA PRO A 281 5.12 13.20 -7.96
C PRO A 281 4.09 12.50 -7.06
N VAL A 282 4.55 11.48 -6.34
CA VAL A 282 3.70 10.72 -5.41
C VAL A 282 4.29 10.70 -4.02
N ARG A 283 3.45 10.47 -3.01
CA ARG A 283 3.83 10.15 -1.63
C ARG A 283 3.70 8.68 -1.37
N VAL A 284 4.69 8.13 -0.70
CA VAL A 284 4.68 6.77 -0.18
C VAL A 284 4.59 6.84 1.34
N ILE A 285 3.52 6.29 1.89
CA ILE A 285 3.27 6.28 3.33
C ILE A 285 3.22 4.84 3.80
N ILE A 286 4.03 4.51 4.79
CA ILE A 286 4.13 3.15 5.36
C ILE A 286 3.58 3.16 6.77
N VAL A 287 2.69 2.23 7.04
CA VAL A 287 1.96 2.07 8.31
C VAL A 287 2.25 0.69 8.91
N HIS A 288 2.52 0.65 10.20
CA HIS A 288 2.66 -0.58 10.97
C HIS A 288 1.76 -0.52 12.23
N GLY A 289 0.54 -1.05 12.12
CA GLY A 289 -0.44 -1.15 13.21
C GLY A 289 -1.46 -0.01 13.28
N LYS A 290 -2.56 -0.31 13.98
CA LYS A 290 -3.70 0.60 14.23
C LYS A 290 -3.61 1.26 15.61
N GLN A 291 -2.55 2.01 15.83
CA GLN A 291 -2.37 2.88 16.99
C GLN A 291 -1.85 4.24 16.51
N ALA A 292 -2.04 5.26 17.32
CA ALA A 292 -1.49 6.58 17.02
C ALA A 292 0.02 6.50 16.73
N SER A 293 0.49 7.31 15.79
CA SER A 293 1.91 7.39 15.44
C SER A 293 2.72 8.04 16.56
N ASP A 294 3.90 7.50 16.82
CA ASP A 294 4.88 8.14 17.71
C ASP A 294 5.44 9.45 17.13
N LYS A 295 5.22 9.67 15.83
CA LYS A 295 5.65 10.87 15.11
C LYS A 295 4.48 11.81 14.92
N ASN A 296 4.75 13.11 14.95
CA ASN A 296 3.75 14.11 14.58
C ASN A 296 3.47 14.07 13.08
N SER A 297 2.25 14.47 12.69
CA SER A 297 1.90 14.75 11.30
C SER A 297 2.90 15.75 10.69
N PRO A 298 3.38 15.52 9.45
CA PRO A 298 4.45 16.32 8.89
C PRO A 298 4.01 17.76 8.61
N VAL A 299 4.96 18.68 8.71
CA VAL A 299 4.79 20.06 8.27
C VAL A 299 5.33 20.25 6.84
N THR A 300 4.88 21.31 6.17
CA THR A 300 5.35 21.66 4.83
C THR A 300 6.88 21.74 4.79
N GLY A 301 7.48 21.09 3.78
CA GLY A 301 8.94 21.03 3.58
C GLY A 301 9.64 19.90 4.35
N ALA A 302 8.94 19.20 5.26
CA ALA A 302 9.55 18.15 6.06
C ALA A 302 9.60 16.76 5.36
N ILE A 303 8.82 16.56 4.29
CA ILE A 303 8.76 15.27 3.58
C ILE A 303 9.87 15.24 2.52
N PRO A 304 10.83 14.29 2.61
CA PRO A 304 11.91 14.17 1.63
C PRO A 304 11.35 13.68 0.29
N ARG A 305 11.89 14.18 -0.83
CA ARG A 305 11.59 13.72 -2.19
C ARG A 305 12.83 13.10 -2.81
N TYR A 306 12.68 11.90 -3.34
CA TYR A 306 13.71 11.15 -4.03
C TYR A 306 13.47 11.18 -5.54
N ASP A 307 14.50 11.47 -6.31
CA ASP A 307 14.44 11.68 -7.74
C ASP A 307 15.25 10.66 -8.55
N ASN A 308 15.78 9.64 -7.89
CA ASN A 308 16.48 8.51 -8.49
C ASN A 308 16.21 7.21 -7.71
N TRP A 309 16.35 6.08 -8.40
CA TRP A 309 16.04 4.77 -7.84
C TRP A 309 16.95 4.36 -6.69
N LYS A 310 18.22 4.80 -6.70
CA LYS A 310 19.16 4.49 -5.63
C LYS A 310 18.68 5.05 -4.29
N ASP A 311 18.28 6.33 -4.26
CA ASP A 311 17.83 6.97 -3.02
C ASP A 311 16.50 6.37 -2.51
N VAL A 312 15.60 5.96 -3.41
CA VAL A 312 14.38 5.20 -3.06
C VAL A 312 14.75 3.86 -2.39
N TYR A 313 15.74 3.13 -2.93
CA TYR A 313 16.21 1.89 -2.34
C TYR A 313 16.94 2.11 -1.00
N ASP A 314 17.76 3.16 -0.90
CA ASP A 314 18.43 3.53 0.35
C ASP A 314 17.42 3.86 1.46
N GLN A 315 16.29 4.49 1.13
CA GLN A 315 15.20 4.72 2.08
C GLN A 315 14.59 3.40 2.57
N TYR A 316 14.37 2.44 1.67
CA TYR A 316 13.91 1.10 2.04
C TYR A 316 14.90 0.42 3.02
N THR A 317 16.19 0.40 2.71
CA THR A 317 17.20 -0.24 3.56
C THR A 317 17.30 0.39 4.94
N LYS A 318 17.21 1.72 5.04
CA LYS A 318 17.16 2.44 6.34
C LYS A 318 15.96 2.00 7.18
N MET A 319 14.79 1.81 6.57
CA MET A 319 13.60 1.36 7.28
C MET A 319 13.72 -0.08 7.78
N VAL A 320 14.27 -0.99 6.98
CA VAL A 320 14.49 -2.39 7.37
C VAL A 320 15.47 -2.49 8.54
N VAL A 321 16.58 -1.77 8.47
CA VAL A 321 17.58 -1.72 9.57
C VAL A 321 16.95 -1.19 10.86
N ALA A 322 16.17 -0.11 10.78
CA ALA A 322 15.49 0.46 11.95
C ALA A 322 14.45 -0.49 12.55
N SER A 323 13.79 -1.32 11.73
CA SER A 323 12.83 -2.33 12.18
C SER A 323 13.51 -3.49 12.91
N ASN A 324 14.63 -3.99 12.35
CA ASN A 324 15.40 -5.08 12.93
C ASN A 324 16.01 -4.68 14.28
N ASN A 325 16.51 -3.45 14.41
CA ASN A 325 17.07 -2.94 15.66
C ASN A 325 16.01 -2.80 16.77
N ARG A 326 14.74 -2.49 16.42
CA ARG A 326 13.63 -2.46 17.37
C ARG A 326 13.23 -3.86 17.84
N GLY A 327 13.26 -4.86 16.96
CA GLY A 327 13.04 -6.27 17.31
C GLY A 327 14.09 -6.80 18.30
N LEU A 328 15.36 -6.49 18.08
CA LEU A 328 16.46 -6.88 18.97
C LEU A 328 16.39 -6.21 20.36
N SER A 329 15.88 -4.98 20.47
CA SER A 329 15.72 -4.29 21.75
C SER A 329 14.54 -4.79 22.58
N SER A 330 13.52 -5.39 21.95
CA SER A 330 12.39 -6.00 22.66
C SER A 330 12.71 -7.39 23.23
N ASP A 331 13.63 -8.13 22.61
CA ASP A 331 14.07 -9.44 23.10
C ASP A 331 15.10 -9.36 24.25
N THR A 332 15.83 -8.24 24.36
CA THR A 332 16.80 -8.03 25.45
C THR A 332 16.18 -7.51 26.75
N SER A 333 14.95 -7.05 26.76
CA SER A 333 14.24 -6.62 27.97
C SER A 333 13.52 -7.76 28.71
N GLY A 334 13.52 -8.98 28.14
CA GLY A 334 12.87 -10.18 28.71
C GLY A 334 13.78 -11.13 29.48
N THR A 335 15.10 -10.89 29.54
CA THR A 335 16.07 -11.81 30.22
C THR A 335 16.94 -11.08 31.18
N ASN A 336 16.39 -10.64 32.31
CA ASN A 336 17.15 -10.41 33.54
C ASN A 336 16.22 -10.47 34.76
N ASN A 337 15.88 -11.70 35.20
CA ASN A 337 15.61 -12.02 36.61
C ASN A 337 15.58 -13.54 36.77
N SER A 338 16.77 -14.11 36.92
CA SER A 338 17.01 -15.37 37.60
C SER A 338 18.50 -15.47 37.93
N ALA A 339 18.89 -14.89 39.02
CA ALA A 339 20.13 -15.25 39.64
C ALA A 339 19.88 -15.54 41.14
N ASN A 340 20.03 -16.83 41.47
CA ASN A 340 20.41 -17.36 42.75
C ASN A 340 19.58 -17.03 44.00
N ASP A 341 18.80 -18.02 44.46
CA ASP A 341 18.83 -18.33 45.86
C ASP A 341 18.81 -19.87 46.06
N THR A 342 19.99 -20.40 46.37
CA THR A 342 20.24 -21.73 46.96
C THR A 342 20.11 -21.59 48.47
N ARG A 343 19.02 -22.11 49.08
CA ARG A 343 19.02 -22.57 50.49
C ARG A 343 17.97 -23.68 50.66
N THR A 344 18.46 -24.79 51.14
CA THR A 344 17.80 -26.00 51.64
C THR A 344 16.95 -25.75 52.89
N PRO A 345 15.99 -26.66 53.19
CA PRO A 345 14.96 -26.42 54.18
C PRO A 345 15.34 -26.86 55.58
N GLN A 346 14.79 -26.21 56.58
CA GLN A 346 14.59 -26.79 57.92
C GLN A 346 13.28 -26.32 58.54
N ASP A 347 12.58 -27.31 59.09
CA ASP A 347 11.34 -27.33 59.85
C ASP A 347 11.24 -26.27 60.96
N VAL A 348 10.01 -25.88 61.33
CA VAL A 348 9.32 -26.21 62.57
C VAL A 348 8.12 -25.25 62.81
N ASP A 349 6.94 -25.83 62.98
CA ASP A 349 5.78 -25.54 63.83
C ASP A 349 5.49 -24.14 64.39
N GLY A 350 4.18 -23.83 64.33
CA GLY A 350 3.54 -23.29 65.53
C GLY A 350 2.62 -22.11 65.35
N VAL A 351 1.32 -22.43 65.25
CA VAL A 351 0.22 -21.90 66.10
C VAL A 351 -0.34 -20.48 65.89
N LYS A 352 -1.59 -20.48 65.39
CA LYS A 352 -2.87 -19.87 65.84
C LYS A 352 -2.96 -18.38 66.21
N THR A 353 -4.05 -17.88 65.64
CA THR A 353 -5.23 -17.14 66.23
C THR A 353 -5.13 -15.62 66.19
N THR A 354 -6.10 -15.04 65.72
CA THR A 354 -7.49 -14.60 65.88
C THR A 354 -7.66 -13.10 65.71
N GLN A 355 -8.70 -12.77 64.94
CA GLN A 355 -9.73 -11.75 65.21
C GLN A 355 -9.35 -10.28 65.29
N ALA A 356 -9.95 -9.52 64.51
CA ALA A 356 -11.26 -8.82 64.52
C ALA A 356 -11.05 -7.34 64.87
N SER A 357 -11.58 -6.49 64.15
CA SER A 357 -12.84 -5.85 64.10
C SER A 357 -12.76 -4.33 64.12
N THR A 358 -13.64 -3.76 63.39
CA THR A 358 -14.45 -2.55 63.63
C THR A 358 -13.77 -1.20 63.57
N GLY A 359 -14.25 -0.37 62.73
CA GLY A 359 -15.40 0.54 62.76
C GLY A 359 -14.86 1.93 62.61
N GLY A 360 -15.34 2.79 61.92
CA GLY A 360 -16.61 3.36 61.82
C GLY A 360 -16.47 4.83 61.44
N ARG A 361 -17.27 5.22 60.52
CA ARG A 361 -18.19 6.39 60.49
C ARG A 361 -17.69 7.84 60.53
N ASN A 362 -18.18 8.51 59.47
CA ASN A 362 -18.96 9.79 59.49
C ASN A 362 -18.15 11.07 59.68
N THR A 363 -18.46 12.19 59.05
CA THR A 363 -19.69 12.82 58.52
C THR A 363 -19.32 14.14 57.81
N THR A 364 -20.08 14.50 56.79
CA THR A 364 -20.73 15.82 56.57
C THR A 364 -19.84 17.07 56.50
N GLY A 365 -20.06 17.94 55.60
CA GLY A 365 -21.17 18.66 55.02
C GLY A 365 -20.67 19.72 54.04
N ASN A 366 -21.44 19.93 53.10
CA ASN A 366 -22.31 21.06 52.73
C ASN A 366 -21.66 22.38 52.33
N ASN A 367 -22.10 22.74 51.10
CA ASN A 367 -22.70 24.05 50.71
C ASN A 367 -21.70 25.20 50.51
N ASP A 368 -21.84 26.10 49.61
CA ASP A 368 -22.92 26.61 48.75
C ASP A 368 -22.33 27.43 47.60
N ASP A 369 -23.04 27.44 46.49
CA ASP A 369 -23.52 28.55 45.66
C ASP A 369 -22.58 29.77 45.38
N VAL A 370 -22.51 30.22 44.14
CA VAL A 370 -23.36 31.25 43.52
C VAL A 370 -22.69 31.78 42.22
N ASP A 371 -23.47 31.76 41.17
CA ASP A 371 -23.71 32.70 40.07
C ASP A 371 -22.62 33.64 39.50
N GLY A 372 -22.72 33.78 38.19
CA GLY A 372 -22.46 35.02 37.48
C GLY A 372 -21.99 34.85 36.06
N ALA A 373 -22.80 34.59 35.15
CA ALA A 373 -23.38 35.39 34.07
C ALA A 373 -22.42 36.34 33.31
N SER A 374 -22.43 36.16 32.00
CA SER A 374 -22.71 37.12 30.92
C SER A 374 -21.56 37.74 30.13
N THR A 375 -21.69 37.47 28.85
CA THR A 375 -21.53 38.35 27.67
C THR A 375 -20.14 38.91 27.31
N ARG A 376 -19.62 38.50 26.22
CA ARG A 376 -19.66 39.19 24.90
C ARG A 376 -19.02 38.28 23.84
#